data_5ec098648b3c3d0877a665116e636531
#
_entry.id   5ec098648b3c3d0877a665116e636531
#
_cell.length_a   1.000
_cell.length_b   1.000
_cell.length_c   1.000
_cell.angle_alpha   90.00
_cell.angle_beta   90.00
_cell.angle_gamma   90.00
#
_symmetry.space_group_name_H-M   'P 1'
#
loop_
_entity.id
_entity.type
_entity.pdbx_description
1 polymer ?
#
loop_
_entity_poly.entity_id
_entity_poly.type
_entity_poly.pdbx_seq_one_letter_code
_entity_poly.pdbx_strand_id
1 'polypeptide(L)'
;MAWKNTKQMSLADALVFEHDALKVLDEVHDLINWERIEGMLACIYASNKGELAWPPLLMFKALLLQSWHNLSDPQLETSLARDIVFRRFVGLGAADSVPDHSTLWRFRNHPTMKKLQGDLLQEINEQLAEKSLFIKAGAISIVDATVIQANQNRPNKDKDGNNTQDPEATYNVKAGSDGKVKTTYGFKAHVNVDEDGF
;
A
#
# COMPACT_ATOMS: atom_id res chain seq x y z
N MET A 1 -17.99 7.25 22.41
CA MET A 1 -17.09 6.82 21.31
C MET A 1 -16.07 5.87 21.89
N ALA A 2 -15.81 4.76 21.20
CA ALA A 2 -15.00 3.64 21.71
C ALA A 2 -13.50 3.74 21.34
N TRP A 3 -13.01 4.88 20.88
CA TRP A 3 -11.62 5.06 20.46
C TRP A 3 -10.89 6.19 21.20
N LYS A 4 -9.56 6.13 21.14
CA LYS A 4 -8.67 7.10 21.77
C LYS A 4 -8.88 8.49 21.14
N ASN A 5 -8.80 9.54 21.97
CA ASN A 5 -8.82 10.91 21.49
C ASN A 5 -7.40 11.29 21.01
N THR A 6 -7.22 11.41 19.72
CA THR A 6 -5.96 11.82 19.09
C THR A 6 -5.99 13.26 18.56
N LYS A 7 -7.06 14.01 18.84
CA LYS A 7 -7.24 15.41 18.37
C LYS A 7 -6.62 16.44 19.31
N GLN A 8 -5.98 16.03 20.40
CA GLN A 8 -5.36 16.97 21.33
C GLN A 8 -3.96 17.36 20.82
N MET A 9 -3.86 18.57 20.29
CA MET A 9 -2.56 19.11 19.85
C MET A 9 -1.65 19.35 21.05
N SER A 10 -0.40 18.91 20.93
CA SER A 10 0.66 19.20 21.89
C SER A 10 1.37 20.51 21.53
N LEU A 11 1.95 21.20 22.53
CA LEU A 11 2.85 22.32 22.28
C LEU A 11 4.04 21.92 21.40
N ALA A 12 4.45 20.65 21.44
CA ALA A 12 5.51 20.12 20.58
C ALA A 12 5.12 20.13 19.09
N ASP A 13 3.84 19.98 18.77
CA ASP A 13 3.35 20.01 17.37
C ASP A 13 3.50 21.42 16.75
N ALA A 14 3.46 22.47 17.58
CA ALA A 14 3.67 23.85 17.15
C ALA A 14 5.16 24.22 16.93
N LEU A 15 6.07 23.40 17.44
CA LEU A 15 7.53 23.61 17.31
C LEU A 15 8.16 22.89 16.12
N VAL A 16 7.37 22.17 15.33
CA VAL A 16 7.84 21.49 14.12
C VAL A 16 8.17 22.54 13.07
N PHE A 17 9.45 22.63 12.70
CA PHE A 17 9.90 23.51 11.64
C PHE A 17 9.20 23.23 10.32
N GLU A 18 8.75 24.27 9.64
CA GLU A 18 8.28 24.17 8.27
C GLU A 18 9.46 23.85 7.34
N HIS A 19 9.42 22.66 6.76
CA HIS A 19 10.36 22.23 5.73
C HIS A 19 9.60 21.53 4.62
N ASP A 20 10.00 21.76 3.36
CA ASP A 20 9.26 21.20 2.22
C ASP A 20 9.20 19.67 2.24
N ALA A 21 10.24 19.01 2.73
CA ALA A 21 10.23 17.58 2.93
C ALA A 21 9.14 17.09 3.91
N LEU A 22 8.63 17.95 4.79
CA LEU A 22 7.54 17.62 5.71
C LEU A 22 6.16 17.78 5.08
N LYS A 23 6.07 18.41 3.92
CA LYS A 23 4.82 18.68 3.19
C LYS A 23 4.47 17.61 2.16
N VAL A 24 5.34 16.63 1.93
CA VAL A 24 5.20 15.62 0.87
C VAL A 24 3.84 14.88 0.91
N LEU A 25 3.32 14.62 2.10
CA LEU A 25 2.02 13.96 2.26
C LEU A 25 0.86 14.95 2.47
N ASP A 26 1.12 16.25 2.64
CA ASP A 26 0.07 17.25 2.84
C ASP A 26 -0.77 17.41 1.57
N GLU A 27 -0.12 17.46 0.42
CA GLU A 27 -0.82 17.54 -0.87
C GLU A 27 -1.77 16.33 -1.06
N VAL A 28 -1.30 15.13 -0.73
CA VAL A 28 -2.13 13.92 -0.78
C VAL A 28 -3.25 13.98 0.26
N HIS A 29 -2.94 14.52 1.45
CA HIS A 29 -3.95 14.72 2.49
C HIS A 29 -5.07 15.65 2.02
N ASP A 30 -4.73 16.75 1.34
CA ASP A 30 -5.68 17.78 0.88
C ASP A 30 -6.48 17.34 -0.36
N LEU A 31 -6.00 16.32 -1.07
CA LEU A 31 -6.71 15.73 -2.20
C LEU A 31 -7.94 14.93 -1.80
N ILE A 32 -7.96 14.37 -0.60
CA ILE A 32 -8.99 13.44 -0.16
C ILE A 32 -9.90 14.11 0.88
N ASN A 33 -11.20 13.97 0.70
CA ASN A 33 -12.20 14.30 1.72
C ASN A 33 -12.26 13.16 2.75
N TRP A 34 -11.49 13.31 3.81
CA TRP A 34 -11.38 12.30 4.86
C TRP A 34 -12.65 12.14 5.70
N GLU A 35 -13.53 13.13 5.73
CA GLU A 35 -14.80 13.03 6.47
C GLU A 35 -15.73 11.98 5.83
N ARG A 36 -15.76 11.88 4.50
CA ARG A 36 -16.51 10.83 3.80
C ARG A 36 -15.96 9.45 4.16
N ILE A 37 -14.63 9.28 4.15
CA ILE A 37 -13.96 8.03 4.54
C ILE A 37 -14.21 7.71 6.02
N GLU A 38 -14.12 8.69 6.93
CA GLU A 38 -14.40 8.51 8.36
C GLU A 38 -15.85 8.04 8.58
N GLY A 39 -16.80 8.59 7.82
CA GLY A 39 -18.20 8.16 7.85
C GLY A 39 -18.38 6.68 7.50
N MET A 40 -17.69 6.21 6.46
CA MET A 40 -17.72 4.80 6.05
C MET A 40 -17.10 3.88 7.12
N LEU A 41 -16.04 4.32 7.77
CA LEU A 41 -15.31 3.57 8.78
C LEU A 41 -15.99 3.57 10.17
N ALA A 42 -16.98 4.42 10.40
CA ALA A 42 -17.62 4.60 11.70
C ALA A 42 -18.28 3.33 12.27
N CYS A 43 -18.63 2.35 11.42
CA CYS A 43 -19.19 1.08 11.83
C CYS A 43 -18.16 0.09 12.42
N ILE A 44 -16.85 0.37 12.26
CA ILE A 44 -15.79 -0.45 12.82
C ILE A 44 -15.66 -0.10 14.32
N TYR A 45 -15.63 -1.13 15.18
CA TYR A 45 -15.54 -0.98 16.63
C TYR A 45 -16.71 -0.18 17.26
N ALA A 46 -17.92 -0.41 16.78
CA ALA A 46 -19.12 0.22 17.35
C ALA A 46 -19.39 -0.16 18.84
N SER A 47 -18.72 -1.19 19.37
CA SER A 47 -18.88 -1.64 20.77
C SER A 47 -18.07 -0.77 21.72
N ASN A 48 -18.72 -0.36 22.82
CA ASN A 48 -18.09 0.41 23.91
C ASN A 48 -17.48 -0.49 25.01
N LYS A 49 -17.28 -1.79 24.75
CA LYS A 49 -16.74 -2.74 25.72
C LYS A 49 -15.26 -3.01 25.44
N GLY A 50 -14.44 -2.97 26.47
CA GLY A 50 -13.02 -3.27 26.41
C GLY A 50 -12.11 -2.05 26.40
N GLU A 51 -10.84 -2.25 26.02
CA GLU A 51 -9.85 -1.20 25.86
C GLU A 51 -10.22 -0.27 24.69
N LEU A 52 -9.90 1.02 24.82
CA LEU A 52 -10.14 1.99 23.75
C LEU A 52 -9.33 1.63 22.49
N ALA A 53 -10.03 1.40 21.41
CA ALA A 53 -9.42 1.13 20.12
C ALA A 53 -8.79 2.40 19.51
N TRP A 54 -7.90 2.22 18.56
CA TRP A 54 -7.41 3.30 17.72
C TRP A 54 -8.53 3.80 16.79
N PRO A 55 -8.56 5.12 16.47
CA PRO A 55 -9.51 5.65 15.50
C PRO A 55 -9.40 4.90 14.16
N PRO A 56 -10.52 4.41 13.60
CA PRO A 56 -10.48 3.66 12.35
C PRO A 56 -9.88 4.44 11.18
N LEU A 57 -10.11 5.75 11.11
CA LEU A 57 -9.52 6.61 10.07
C LEU A 57 -8.00 6.68 10.19
N LEU A 58 -7.45 6.80 11.42
CA LEU A 58 -6.01 6.77 11.67
C LEU A 58 -5.41 5.45 11.17
N MET A 59 -6.06 4.33 11.55
CA MET A 59 -5.61 2.99 11.15
C MET A 59 -5.67 2.80 9.62
N PHE A 60 -6.71 3.30 8.98
CA PHE A 60 -6.83 3.26 7.52
C PHE A 60 -5.73 4.06 6.82
N LYS A 61 -5.47 5.30 7.27
CA LYS A 61 -4.36 6.11 6.76
C LYS A 61 -3.00 5.43 6.95
N ALA A 62 -2.80 4.75 8.07
CA ALA A 62 -1.59 3.97 8.30
C ALA A 62 -1.44 2.81 7.29
N LEU A 63 -2.54 2.10 6.96
CA LEU A 63 -2.52 1.07 5.92
C LEU A 63 -2.25 1.64 4.52
N LEU A 64 -2.71 2.85 4.20
CA LEU A 64 -2.34 3.52 2.95
C LEU A 64 -0.84 3.78 2.88
N LEU A 65 -0.24 4.34 3.94
CA LEU A 65 1.22 4.52 4.02
C LEU A 65 1.97 3.20 3.86
N GLN A 66 1.46 2.13 4.48
CA GLN A 66 2.03 0.80 4.35
C GLN A 66 2.09 0.34 2.90
N SER A 67 0.98 0.51 2.18
CA SER A 67 0.87 0.13 0.77
C SER A 67 1.78 0.98 -0.13
N TRP A 68 1.76 2.31 0.04
CA TRP A 68 2.54 3.23 -0.79
C TRP A 68 4.06 3.07 -0.63
N HIS A 69 4.50 2.76 0.60
CA HIS A 69 5.92 2.60 0.91
C HIS A 69 6.37 1.13 0.99
N ASN A 70 5.49 0.19 0.64
CA ASN A 70 5.76 -1.26 0.67
C ASN A 70 6.36 -1.73 2.00
N LEU A 71 5.74 -1.34 3.13
CA LEU A 71 6.23 -1.64 4.47
C LEU A 71 5.58 -2.90 5.03
N SER A 72 6.35 -3.69 5.78
CA SER A 72 5.77 -4.72 6.66
C SER A 72 5.12 -4.10 7.89
N ASP A 73 4.27 -4.86 8.61
CA ASP A 73 3.61 -4.35 9.83
C ASP A 73 4.61 -3.83 10.89
N PRO A 74 5.73 -4.53 11.20
CA PRO A 74 6.75 -3.99 12.11
C PRO A 74 7.48 -2.76 11.58
N GLN A 75 7.68 -2.68 10.26
CA GLN A 75 8.30 -1.50 9.66
C GLN A 75 7.36 -0.29 9.72
N LEU A 76 6.05 -0.48 9.50
CA LEU A 76 5.07 0.58 9.64
C LEU A 76 5.01 1.11 11.08
N GLU A 77 4.95 0.22 12.09
CA GLU A 77 5.03 0.59 13.50
C GLU A 77 6.28 1.44 13.79
N THR A 78 7.45 0.97 13.32
CA THR A 78 8.72 1.70 13.49
C THR A 78 8.70 3.06 12.78
N SER A 79 8.14 3.13 11.57
CA SER A 79 8.04 4.37 10.81
C SER A 79 7.10 5.36 11.48
N LEU A 80 5.93 4.92 11.95
CA LEU A 80 5.01 5.75 12.72
C LEU A 80 5.63 6.27 14.03
N ALA A 81 6.55 5.50 14.64
CA ALA A 81 7.25 5.95 15.85
C ALA A 81 8.33 7.01 15.57
N ARG A 82 8.95 6.99 14.41
CA ARG A 82 10.18 7.74 14.09
C ARG A 82 9.96 8.87 13.08
N ASP A 83 9.00 8.72 12.17
CA ASP A 83 8.78 9.63 11.06
C ASP A 83 7.65 10.62 11.37
N ILE A 84 8.00 11.89 11.48
CA ILE A 84 7.06 12.95 11.81
C ILE A 84 6.05 13.19 10.65
N VAL A 85 6.45 12.95 9.40
CA VAL A 85 5.56 13.11 8.23
C VAL A 85 4.47 12.05 8.27
N PHE A 86 4.84 10.80 8.59
CA PHE A 86 3.87 9.72 8.76
C PHE A 86 2.91 9.98 9.91
N ARG A 87 3.44 10.43 11.07
CA ARG A 87 2.61 10.80 12.22
C ARG A 87 1.60 11.88 11.87
N ARG A 88 2.05 12.94 11.20
CA ARG A 88 1.22 14.06 10.76
C ARG A 88 0.11 13.60 9.81
N PHE A 89 0.46 12.79 8.82
CA PHE A 89 -0.51 12.26 7.84
C PHE A 89 -1.62 11.43 8.49
N VAL A 90 -1.28 10.55 9.44
CA VAL A 90 -2.27 9.73 10.15
C VAL A 90 -3.03 10.47 11.24
N GLY A 91 -2.56 11.64 11.65
CA GLY A 91 -3.17 12.47 12.71
C GLY A 91 -2.67 12.11 14.11
N LEU A 92 -1.42 11.66 14.25
CA LEU A 92 -0.76 11.45 15.53
C LEU A 92 0.09 12.68 15.89
N GLY A 93 -0.07 13.17 17.11
CA GLY A 93 0.81 14.19 17.69
C GLY A 93 2.18 13.63 18.06
N ALA A 94 3.16 14.51 18.26
CA ALA A 94 4.54 14.11 18.56
C ALA A 94 4.67 13.26 19.84
N ALA A 95 3.80 13.48 20.82
CA ALA A 95 3.80 12.78 22.10
C ALA A 95 2.89 11.54 22.15
N ASP A 96 2.08 11.29 21.11
CA ASP A 96 1.15 10.17 21.11
C ASP A 96 1.90 8.83 20.96
N SER A 97 1.33 7.79 21.60
CA SER A 97 1.76 6.41 21.30
C SER A 97 1.40 6.04 19.86
N VAL A 98 2.00 4.98 19.34
CA VAL A 98 1.69 4.45 18.01
C VAL A 98 0.99 3.09 18.13
N PRO A 99 0.16 2.70 17.15
CA PRO A 99 -0.40 1.36 17.11
C PRO A 99 0.72 0.34 16.84
N ASP A 100 0.72 -0.77 17.59
CA ASP A 100 1.66 -1.86 17.37
C ASP A 100 1.30 -2.69 16.11
N HIS A 101 2.27 -3.46 15.60
CA HIS A 101 2.11 -4.28 14.42
C HIS A 101 0.96 -5.30 14.52
N SER A 102 0.69 -5.82 15.72
CA SER A 102 -0.41 -6.78 15.93
C SER A 102 -1.77 -6.08 15.87
N THR A 103 -1.86 -4.84 16.30
CA THR A 103 -3.06 -4.01 16.19
C THR A 103 -3.32 -3.62 14.74
N LEU A 104 -2.28 -3.27 13.98
CA LEU A 104 -2.36 -3.01 12.53
C LEU A 104 -2.88 -4.26 11.79
N TRP A 105 -2.31 -5.42 12.10
CA TRP A 105 -2.75 -6.69 11.52
C TRP A 105 -4.22 -7.00 11.85
N ARG A 106 -4.64 -6.83 13.14
CA ARG A 106 -6.03 -7.07 13.58
C ARG A 106 -7.01 -6.15 12.87
N PHE A 107 -6.68 -4.87 12.72
CA PHE A 107 -7.53 -3.92 12.01
C PHE A 107 -7.71 -4.31 10.54
N ARG A 108 -6.63 -4.58 9.81
CA ARG A 108 -6.67 -5.02 8.41
C ARG A 108 -7.49 -6.29 8.22
N ASN A 109 -7.41 -7.23 9.17
CA ASN A 109 -8.14 -8.48 9.14
C ASN A 109 -9.53 -8.43 9.78
N HIS A 110 -9.95 -7.28 10.25
CA HIS A 110 -11.31 -7.13 10.81
C HIS A 110 -12.37 -7.42 9.74
N PRO A 111 -13.39 -8.26 10.04
CA PRO A 111 -14.39 -8.67 9.04
C PRO A 111 -15.09 -7.50 8.35
N THR A 112 -15.42 -6.44 9.09
CA THR A 112 -16.03 -5.22 8.56
C THR A 112 -15.06 -4.47 7.65
N MET A 113 -13.78 -4.35 8.03
CA MET A 113 -12.77 -3.68 7.20
C MET A 113 -12.58 -4.40 5.86
N LYS A 114 -12.52 -5.74 5.88
CA LYS A 114 -12.43 -6.55 4.64
C LYS A 114 -13.61 -6.33 3.69
N LYS A 115 -14.81 -6.14 4.22
CA LYS A 115 -15.99 -5.86 3.39
C LYS A 115 -15.97 -4.45 2.82
N LEU A 116 -15.47 -3.48 3.58
CA LEU A 116 -15.43 -2.08 3.16
C LEU A 116 -14.26 -1.75 2.22
N GLN A 117 -13.28 -2.61 2.09
CA GLN A 117 -12.05 -2.30 1.36
C GLN A 117 -12.31 -1.89 -0.10
N GLY A 118 -13.22 -2.58 -0.78
CA GLY A 118 -13.62 -2.24 -2.15
C GLY A 118 -14.31 -0.88 -2.23
N ASP A 119 -15.27 -0.63 -1.33
CA ASP A 119 -16.03 0.61 -1.29
C ASP A 119 -15.14 1.82 -0.94
N LEU A 120 -14.18 1.64 -0.02
CA LEU A 120 -13.20 2.66 0.34
C LEU A 120 -12.28 3.01 -0.84
N LEU A 121 -11.84 2.00 -1.60
CA LEU A 121 -11.03 2.23 -2.78
C LEU A 121 -11.84 2.96 -3.87
N GLN A 122 -13.06 2.53 -4.08
CA GLN A 122 -13.97 3.20 -5.03
C GLN A 122 -14.20 4.66 -4.64
N GLU A 123 -14.48 4.95 -3.37
CA GLU A 123 -14.66 6.31 -2.86
C GLU A 123 -13.44 7.19 -3.13
N ILE A 124 -12.22 6.69 -2.87
CA ILE A 124 -10.99 7.42 -3.15
C ILE A 124 -10.86 7.69 -4.66
N ASN A 125 -11.11 6.69 -5.50
CA ASN A 125 -11.04 6.84 -6.95
C ASN A 125 -12.05 7.85 -7.48
N GLU A 126 -13.27 7.87 -6.94
CA GLU A 126 -14.30 8.86 -7.30
C GLU A 126 -13.85 10.27 -6.94
N GLN A 127 -13.30 10.48 -5.75
CA GLN A 127 -12.78 11.79 -5.34
C GLN A 127 -11.60 12.27 -6.22
N LEU A 128 -10.71 11.35 -6.62
CA LEU A 128 -9.63 11.66 -7.55
C LEU A 128 -10.16 11.99 -8.95
N ALA A 129 -11.18 11.27 -9.39
CA ALA A 129 -11.83 11.52 -10.68
C ALA A 129 -12.54 12.90 -10.70
N GLU A 130 -13.22 13.29 -9.62
CA GLU A 130 -13.83 14.62 -9.46
C GLU A 130 -12.79 15.74 -9.64
N LYS A 131 -11.55 15.49 -9.22
CA LYS A 131 -10.43 16.43 -9.36
C LYS A 131 -9.63 16.26 -10.66
N SER A 132 -10.10 15.44 -11.60
CA SER A 132 -9.42 15.12 -12.87
C SER A 132 -8.01 14.53 -12.70
N LEU A 133 -7.73 13.92 -11.55
CA LEU A 133 -6.45 13.28 -11.22
C LEU A 133 -6.47 11.78 -11.48
N PHE A 134 -7.61 11.22 -11.87
CA PHE A 134 -7.73 9.83 -12.23
C PHE A 134 -7.30 9.64 -13.69
N ILE A 135 -6.36 8.75 -13.93
CA ILE A 135 -6.04 8.31 -15.29
C ILE A 135 -7.23 7.47 -15.74
N LYS A 136 -8.04 8.01 -16.67
CA LYS A 136 -9.14 7.23 -17.25
C LYS A 136 -8.53 5.99 -17.88
N ALA A 137 -9.13 4.84 -17.58
CA ALA A 137 -8.84 3.63 -18.32
C ALA A 137 -8.83 4.00 -19.79
N GLY A 138 -7.72 3.74 -20.47
CA GLY A 138 -7.66 3.99 -21.85
C GLY A 138 -6.78 5.09 -22.39
N ALA A 139 -6.26 5.95 -21.55
CA ALA A 139 -5.38 7.03 -22.01
C ALA A 139 -3.93 6.57 -22.23
N ILE A 140 -3.51 5.44 -21.66
CA ILE A 140 -2.11 4.95 -21.73
C ILE A 140 -2.10 3.43 -21.87
N SER A 141 -1.50 2.92 -22.93
CA SER A 141 -1.17 1.49 -23.08
C SER A 141 0.26 1.27 -22.58
N ILE A 142 0.42 0.49 -21.51
CA ILE A 142 1.73 0.08 -21.01
C ILE A 142 1.93 -1.38 -21.37
N VAL A 143 2.90 -1.64 -22.26
CA VAL A 143 3.31 -3.01 -22.60
C VAL A 143 4.61 -3.31 -21.88
N ASP A 144 4.55 -4.17 -20.89
CA ASP A 144 5.76 -4.65 -20.21
C ASP A 144 5.90 -6.17 -20.36
N ALA A 145 7.14 -6.62 -20.46
CA ALA A 145 7.49 -8.02 -20.50
C ALA A 145 8.29 -8.40 -19.26
N THR A 146 7.65 -9.11 -18.37
CA THR A 146 8.29 -9.59 -17.14
C THR A 146 8.69 -11.05 -17.29
N VAL A 147 9.91 -11.39 -16.85
CA VAL A 147 10.37 -12.79 -16.79
C VAL A 147 10.05 -13.33 -15.39
N ILE A 148 9.14 -14.27 -15.34
CA ILE A 148 8.83 -15.03 -14.11
C ILE A 148 9.82 -16.18 -14.02
N GLN A 149 10.73 -16.13 -13.06
CA GLN A 149 11.76 -17.15 -12.88
C GLN A 149 11.13 -18.47 -12.43
N ALA A 150 11.46 -19.57 -13.13
CA ALA A 150 11.07 -20.91 -12.69
C ALA A 150 11.84 -21.32 -11.43
N ASN A 151 11.27 -22.27 -10.67
CA ASN A 151 11.83 -22.73 -9.39
C ASN A 151 13.23 -23.35 -9.53
N GLN A 152 13.58 -23.86 -10.71
CA GLN A 152 14.91 -24.40 -11.03
C GLN A 152 15.54 -23.70 -12.20
N ASN A 153 16.76 -23.21 -12.03
CA ASN A 153 17.55 -22.60 -13.11
C ASN A 153 18.10 -23.62 -14.12
N ARG A 154 18.12 -24.90 -13.79
CA ARG A 154 18.57 -26.00 -14.66
C ARG A 154 17.64 -27.19 -14.48
N PRO A 155 16.58 -27.30 -15.29
CA PRO A 155 15.65 -28.41 -15.19
C PRO A 155 16.35 -29.72 -15.59
N ASN A 156 15.99 -30.80 -14.90
CA ASN A 156 16.36 -32.13 -15.33
C ASN A 156 15.69 -32.45 -16.67
N LYS A 157 16.41 -33.19 -17.54
CA LYS A 157 15.90 -33.62 -18.83
C LYS A 157 15.49 -35.09 -18.78
N ASP A 158 14.43 -35.43 -19.48
CA ASP A 158 14.04 -36.83 -19.75
C ASP A 158 14.96 -37.48 -20.81
N LYS A 159 14.66 -38.74 -21.14
CA LYS A 159 15.43 -39.49 -22.14
C LYS A 159 15.32 -38.89 -23.54
N ASP A 160 14.29 -38.12 -23.82
CA ASP A 160 14.00 -37.47 -25.08
C ASP A 160 14.52 -36.03 -25.13
N GLY A 161 15.16 -35.56 -24.07
CA GLY A 161 15.78 -34.23 -23.96
C GLY A 161 14.82 -33.11 -23.54
N ASN A 162 13.56 -33.44 -23.17
CA ASN A 162 12.59 -32.47 -22.73
C ASN A 162 12.76 -32.18 -21.22
N ASN A 163 12.40 -30.97 -20.81
CA ASN A 163 12.42 -30.61 -19.41
C ASN A 163 11.34 -31.36 -18.65
N THR A 164 11.72 -31.99 -17.53
CA THR A 164 10.78 -32.76 -16.66
C THR A 164 9.99 -31.86 -15.72
N GLN A 165 10.45 -30.66 -15.48
CA GLN A 165 9.77 -29.64 -14.69
C GLN A 165 9.61 -28.38 -15.53
N ASP A 166 8.45 -27.76 -15.43
CA ASP A 166 8.09 -26.55 -16.16
C ASP A 166 8.40 -26.67 -17.69
N PRO A 167 7.77 -27.60 -18.42
CA PRO A 167 8.10 -27.88 -19.83
C PRO A 167 7.86 -26.69 -20.75
N GLU A 168 7.02 -25.73 -20.33
CA GLU A 168 6.73 -24.50 -21.08
C GLU A 168 7.73 -23.37 -20.79
N ALA A 169 8.58 -23.53 -19.77
CA ALA A 169 9.60 -22.54 -19.45
C ALA A 169 10.77 -22.59 -20.43
N THR A 170 11.31 -21.44 -20.78
CA THR A 170 12.43 -21.29 -21.70
C THR A 170 13.56 -20.44 -21.12
N TYR A 171 14.73 -20.49 -21.76
CA TYR A 171 15.84 -19.61 -21.39
C TYR A 171 15.63 -18.22 -21.98
N ASN A 172 15.49 -17.23 -21.11
CA ASN A 172 15.43 -15.82 -21.50
C ASN A 172 16.81 -15.21 -21.34
N VAL A 173 17.32 -14.62 -22.41
CA VAL A 173 18.64 -14.00 -22.46
C VAL A 173 18.48 -12.49 -22.54
N LYS A 174 19.08 -11.77 -21.57
CA LYS A 174 19.07 -10.30 -21.54
C LYS A 174 20.52 -9.81 -21.53
N ALA A 175 20.89 -9.02 -22.54
CA ALA A 175 22.17 -8.32 -22.56
C ALA A 175 22.06 -7.04 -21.72
N GLY A 176 22.94 -6.88 -20.74
CA GLY A 176 23.05 -5.64 -19.99
C GLY A 176 23.81 -4.55 -20.77
N SER A 177 23.63 -3.30 -20.38
CA SER A 177 24.39 -2.15 -20.93
C SER A 177 25.91 -2.24 -20.69
N ASP A 178 26.33 -3.09 -19.76
CA ASP A 178 27.73 -3.41 -19.43
C ASP A 178 28.32 -4.57 -20.29
N GLY A 179 27.59 -5.02 -21.29
CA GLY A 179 27.99 -6.14 -22.15
C GLY A 179 27.86 -7.53 -21.51
N LYS A 180 27.43 -7.63 -20.27
CA LYS A 180 27.19 -8.93 -19.62
C LYS A 180 25.85 -9.50 -20.01
N VAL A 181 25.84 -10.78 -20.31
CA VAL A 181 24.65 -11.54 -20.68
C VAL A 181 24.11 -12.24 -19.43
N LYS A 182 22.88 -11.91 -19.04
CA LYS A 182 22.16 -12.61 -17.98
C LYS A 182 21.15 -13.56 -18.61
N THR A 183 21.30 -14.85 -18.31
CA THR A 183 20.36 -15.89 -18.75
C THR A 183 19.49 -16.30 -17.57
N THR A 184 18.17 -16.27 -17.73
CA THR A 184 17.20 -16.68 -16.72
C THR A 184 16.29 -17.73 -17.33
N TYR A 185 16.11 -18.86 -16.64
CA TYR A 185 15.15 -19.89 -17.02
C TYR A 185 13.79 -19.54 -16.40
N GLY A 186 12.73 -19.51 -17.20
CA GLY A 186 11.40 -19.12 -16.71
C GLY A 186 10.41 -18.84 -17.84
N PHE A 187 9.32 -18.24 -17.45
CA PHE A 187 8.23 -17.86 -18.34
C PHE A 187 8.36 -16.39 -18.70
N LYS A 188 8.10 -16.05 -19.95
CA LYS A 188 8.02 -14.65 -20.38
C LYS A 188 6.54 -14.25 -20.42
N ALA A 189 6.13 -13.47 -19.44
CA ALA A 189 4.80 -12.88 -19.42
C ALA A 189 4.84 -11.53 -20.16
N HIS A 190 4.00 -11.38 -21.18
CA HIS A 190 3.70 -10.10 -21.79
C HIS A 190 2.38 -9.61 -21.22
N VAL A 191 2.43 -8.55 -20.44
CA VAL A 191 1.25 -7.89 -19.93
C VAL A 191 1.01 -6.66 -20.79
N ASN A 192 -0.11 -6.65 -21.47
CA ASN A 192 -0.61 -5.45 -22.14
C ASN A 192 -1.77 -4.93 -21.29
N VAL A 193 -1.60 -3.75 -20.77
CA VAL A 193 -2.66 -3.04 -20.05
C VAL A 193 -3.18 -1.99 -21.03
N ASP A 194 -4.33 -2.25 -21.58
CA ASP A 194 -5.02 -1.32 -22.46
C ASP A 194 -5.97 -0.40 -21.71
N GLU A 195 -6.61 0.42 -22.49
CA GLU A 195 -7.49 1.51 -22.13
C GLU A 195 -8.58 1.15 -21.10
N ASP A 196 -9.03 -0.08 -21.08
CA ASP A 196 -10.10 -0.59 -20.20
C ASP A 196 -9.57 -1.61 -19.18
N GLY A 197 -8.27 -1.80 -19.15
CA GLY A 197 -7.64 -2.94 -18.53
C GLY A 197 -7.17 -2.75 -17.09
N PHE A 198 -8.00 -3.13 -16.22
CA PHE A 198 -7.64 -3.85 -15.00
C PHE A 198 -8.55 -5.03 -14.81
#